data_3c3e5d7a40afbd18264ea8d0694b8af2
#
_entry.id   3c3e5d7a40afbd18264ea8d0694b8af2
#
_cell.length_a   1.000
_cell.length_b   1.000
_cell.length_c   1.000
_cell.angle_alpha   90.00
_cell.angle_beta   90.00
_cell.angle_gamma   90.00
#
_symmetry.space_group_name_H-M   'P 1'
#
loop_
_entity.id
_entity.type
_entity.pdbx_description
1 polymer ?
#
loop_
_entity_poly.entity_id
_entity_poly.type
_entity_poly.pdbx_seq_one_letter_code
_entity_poly.pdbx_strand_id
1 'polypeptide(L)'
;MEIVMATSNGHKVAEANFVLKEFGVVLVGRDVKGDELQSLEPATVAKASLESILPSFGKPLVVEDTGLFVKALNDFPGALASHAFKTIGNRGILKLLAGEGDRSAYFEAAVAYGLPPDRVWIFTGSVHGTISEEPAGTGGFGFDPIFVPRGSTRPSPR
;
A
#
# COMPACT_ATOMS: atom_id res chain seq x y z
N MET A 1 -8.61 -22.39 -0.80
CA MET A 1 -7.69 -22.09 -1.92
C MET A 1 -6.53 -21.27 -1.39
N GLU A 2 -5.34 -21.68 -1.67
CA GLU A 2 -4.12 -20.99 -1.24
C GLU A 2 -3.43 -20.33 -2.43
N ILE A 3 -3.09 -19.03 -2.29
CA ILE A 3 -2.43 -18.26 -3.34
C ILE A 3 -1.21 -17.57 -2.73
N VAL A 4 -0.11 -17.55 -3.47
CA VAL A 4 1.10 -16.86 -3.01
C VAL A 4 0.97 -15.35 -3.26
N MET A 5 1.31 -14.58 -2.23
CA MET A 5 1.48 -13.14 -2.32
C MET A 5 2.99 -12.82 -2.25
N ALA A 6 3.49 -12.16 -3.28
CA ALA A 6 4.91 -11.81 -3.37
C ALA A 6 5.19 -10.60 -2.48
N THR A 7 5.50 -10.86 -1.23
CA THR A 7 5.84 -9.83 -0.25
C THR A 7 6.58 -10.43 0.93
N SER A 8 7.47 -9.65 1.52
CA SER A 8 8.06 -9.94 2.82
C SER A 8 7.31 -9.24 3.96
N ASN A 9 6.28 -8.47 3.64
CA ASN A 9 5.53 -7.66 4.61
C ASN A 9 4.36 -8.47 5.19
N GLY A 10 4.55 -9.00 6.40
CA GLY A 10 3.52 -9.79 7.09
C GLY A 10 2.25 -9.01 7.41
N HIS A 11 2.32 -7.69 7.59
CA HIS A 11 1.13 -6.86 7.83
C HIS A 11 0.21 -6.86 6.61
N LYS A 12 0.75 -6.76 5.41
CA LYS A 12 -0.04 -6.81 4.17
C LYS A 12 -0.75 -8.15 4.01
N VAL A 13 -0.05 -9.24 4.30
CA VAL A 13 -0.61 -10.59 4.23
C VAL A 13 -1.74 -10.76 5.24
N ALA A 14 -1.51 -10.32 6.48
CA ALA A 14 -2.52 -10.43 7.54
C ALA A 14 -3.77 -9.60 7.24
N GLU A 15 -3.62 -8.38 6.75
CA GLU A 15 -4.75 -7.52 6.38
C GLU A 15 -5.57 -8.13 5.25
N ALA A 16 -4.90 -8.62 4.22
CA ALA A 16 -5.58 -9.26 3.09
C ALA A 16 -6.33 -10.53 3.53
N ASN A 17 -5.70 -11.35 4.36
CA ASN A 17 -6.33 -12.57 4.86
C ASN A 17 -7.53 -12.30 5.75
N PHE A 18 -7.50 -11.20 6.52
CA PHE A 18 -8.64 -10.82 7.34
C PHE A 18 -9.91 -10.60 6.49
N VAL A 19 -9.75 -10.00 5.31
CA VAL A 19 -10.85 -9.78 4.38
C VAL A 19 -11.21 -11.06 3.62
N LEU A 20 -10.22 -11.80 3.17
CA LEU A 20 -10.41 -12.93 2.26
C LEU A 20 -10.92 -14.22 2.93
N LYS A 21 -10.83 -14.31 4.25
CA LYS A 21 -11.25 -15.50 4.98
C LYS A 21 -12.70 -15.89 4.71
N GLU A 22 -13.57 -14.90 4.47
CA GLU A 22 -14.98 -15.13 4.16
C GLU A 22 -15.19 -15.84 2.82
N PHE A 23 -14.21 -15.73 1.93
CA PHE A 23 -14.28 -16.28 0.58
C PHE A 23 -13.53 -17.60 0.43
N GLY A 24 -13.00 -18.14 1.53
CA GLY A 24 -12.23 -19.38 1.50
C GLY A 24 -10.89 -19.26 0.81
N VAL A 25 -10.35 -18.05 0.71
CA VAL A 25 -9.05 -17.79 0.09
C VAL A 25 -8.04 -17.44 1.18
N VAL A 26 -6.86 -18.05 1.11
CA VAL A 26 -5.75 -17.78 2.01
C VAL A 26 -4.55 -17.32 1.18
N LEU A 27 -3.99 -16.17 1.52
CA LEU A 27 -2.74 -15.71 0.94
C LEU A 27 -1.57 -16.15 1.80
N VAL A 28 -0.54 -16.66 1.16
CA VAL A 28 0.71 -17.05 1.81
C VAL A 28 1.81 -16.13 1.30
N GLY A 29 2.42 -15.36 2.21
CA GLY A 29 3.50 -14.46 1.85
C GLY A 29 4.78 -15.20 1.50
N ARG A 30 5.43 -14.79 0.42
CA ARG A 30 6.78 -15.23 0.07
C ARG A 30 7.61 -14.05 -0.39
N ASP A 31 8.85 -14.02 0.04
CA ASP A 31 9.79 -12.97 -0.35
C ASP A 31 10.31 -13.24 -1.77
N VAL A 32 9.43 -13.01 -2.74
CA VAL A 32 9.77 -13.05 -4.16
C VAL A 32 9.75 -11.63 -4.67
N LYS A 33 10.85 -11.18 -5.23
CA LYS A 33 10.99 -9.79 -5.70
C LYS A 33 10.87 -9.72 -7.21
N GLY A 34 9.99 -8.84 -7.66
CA GLY A 34 9.89 -8.46 -9.07
C GLY A 34 10.61 -7.14 -9.32
N ASP A 35 10.56 -6.72 -10.56
CA ASP A 35 11.08 -5.41 -10.96
C ASP A 35 10.26 -4.30 -10.31
N GLU A 36 10.94 -3.33 -9.72
CA GLU A 36 10.30 -2.14 -9.17
C GLU A 36 10.39 -1.00 -10.17
N LEU A 37 9.30 -0.77 -10.87
CA LEU A 37 9.18 0.35 -11.78
C LEU A 37 9.04 1.65 -11.01
N GLN A 38 9.79 2.68 -11.41
CA GLN A 38 9.63 4.01 -10.82
C GLN A 38 8.39 4.69 -11.39
N SER A 39 7.33 4.70 -10.60
CA SER A 39 6.07 5.37 -10.93
C SER A 39 5.41 5.82 -9.63
N LEU A 40 4.60 6.86 -9.70
CA LEU A 40 3.80 7.29 -8.57
C LEU A 40 2.50 6.51 -8.46
N GLU A 41 2.14 5.73 -9.48
CA GLU A 41 0.89 4.99 -9.53
C GLU A 41 1.06 3.57 -9.01
N PRO A 42 0.40 3.18 -7.89
CA PRO A 42 0.48 1.82 -7.36
C PRO A 42 0.08 0.74 -8.35
N ALA A 43 -0.95 0.99 -9.18
CA ALA A 43 -1.38 0.02 -10.19
C ALA A 43 -0.29 -0.29 -11.21
N THR A 44 0.43 0.73 -11.65
CA THR A 44 1.54 0.58 -12.60
C THR A 44 2.69 -0.21 -11.98
N VAL A 45 3.03 0.10 -10.73
CA VAL A 45 4.10 -0.59 -10.00
C VAL A 45 3.74 -2.05 -9.76
N ALA A 46 2.54 -2.32 -9.25
CA ALA A 46 2.10 -3.69 -8.97
C ALA A 46 2.04 -4.55 -10.23
N LYS A 47 1.51 -4.01 -11.32
CA LYS A 47 1.42 -4.72 -12.60
C LYS A 47 2.80 -5.09 -13.14
N ALA A 48 3.72 -4.13 -13.18
CA ALA A 48 5.07 -4.36 -13.69
C ALA A 48 5.81 -5.40 -12.85
N SER A 49 5.68 -5.33 -11.53
CA SER A 49 6.29 -6.30 -10.62
C SER A 49 5.74 -7.71 -10.87
N LEU A 50 4.42 -7.84 -10.96
CA LEU A 50 3.78 -9.13 -11.23
C LEU A 50 4.24 -9.71 -12.57
N GLU A 51 4.22 -8.92 -13.63
CA GLU A 51 4.60 -9.37 -14.96
C GLU A 51 6.05 -9.84 -15.04
N SER A 52 6.93 -9.24 -14.23
CA SER A 52 8.35 -9.65 -14.18
C SER A 52 8.56 -10.99 -13.48
N ILE A 53 7.65 -11.38 -12.57
CA ILE A 53 7.79 -12.62 -11.79
C ILE A 53 7.00 -13.78 -12.42
N LEU A 54 5.81 -13.49 -12.92
CA LEU A 54 4.79 -14.50 -13.25
C LEU A 54 5.28 -15.62 -14.18
N PRO A 55 6.02 -15.34 -15.27
CA PRO A 55 6.43 -16.41 -16.20
C PRO A 55 7.34 -17.44 -15.55
N SER A 56 8.29 -17.01 -14.74
CA SER A 56 9.23 -17.93 -14.07
C SER A 56 8.65 -18.58 -12.81
N PHE A 57 7.71 -17.90 -12.16
CA PHE A 57 7.06 -18.44 -10.96
C PHE A 57 6.15 -19.63 -11.25
N GLY A 58 5.44 -19.58 -12.37
CA GLY A 58 4.67 -20.70 -12.89
C GLY A 58 3.41 -21.08 -12.09
N LYS A 59 2.98 -20.24 -11.15
CA LYS A 59 1.81 -20.45 -10.29
C LYS A 59 1.02 -19.16 -10.16
N PRO A 60 -0.27 -19.22 -9.74
CA PRO A 60 -1.03 -18.02 -9.43
C PRO A 60 -0.30 -17.16 -8.39
N LEU A 61 -0.31 -15.86 -8.61
CA LEU A 61 0.49 -14.91 -7.83
C LEU A 61 -0.28 -13.62 -7.61
N VAL A 62 -0.15 -13.05 -6.41
CA VAL A 62 -0.69 -11.73 -6.07
C VAL A 62 0.46 -10.81 -5.71
N VAL A 63 0.42 -9.59 -6.25
CA VAL A 63 1.33 -8.49 -5.88
C VAL A 63 0.47 -7.31 -5.46
N GLU A 64 0.84 -6.64 -4.39
CA GLU A 64 0.13 -5.45 -3.91
C GLU A 64 1.12 -4.30 -3.78
N ASP A 65 0.68 -3.10 -4.15
CA ASP A 65 1.42 -1.87 -3.91
C ASP A 65 0.46 -0.81 -3.38
N THR A 66 0.92 -0.03 -2.41
CA THR A 66 0.12 1.03 -1.78
C THR A 66 0.88 2.34 -1.82
N GLY A 67 0.16 3.41 -2.15
CA GLY A 67 0.69 4.76 -2.12
C GLY A 67 -0.06 5.64 -1.13
N LEU A 68 0.62 6.67 -0.65
CA LEU A 68 0.03 7.77 0.12
C LEU A 68 0.17 9.04 -0.70
N PHE A 69 -0.94 9.71 -0.95
CA PHE A 69 -0.99 10.90 -1.80
C PHE A 69 -1.41 12.09 -0.96
N VAL A 70 -0.46 12.99 -0.70
CA VAL A 70 -0.67 14.17 0.13
C VAL A 70 -0.79 15.38 -0.78
N LYS A 71 -1.98 16.00 -0.81
CA LYS A 71 -2.30 17.03 -1.80
C LYS A 71 -1.37 18.23 -1.75
N ALA A 72 -1.10 18.76 -0.56
CA ALA A 72 -0.21 19.92 -0.38
C ALA A 72 1.23 19.63 -0.77
N LEU A 73 1.61 18.36 -0.91
CA LEU A 73 2.94 17.93 -1.32
C LEU A 73 2.98 17.49 -2.80
N ASN A 74 1.98 17.91 -3.59
CA ASN A 74 1.86 17.52 -5.00
C ASN A 74 1.80 15.99 -5.17
N ASP A 75 1.01 15.36 -4.32
CA ASP A 75 0.81 13.90 -4.27
C ASP A 75 2.03 13.09 -3.81
N PHE A 76 3.09 13.74 -3.30
CA PHE A 76 4.18 13.03 -2.66
C PHE A 76 3.69 12.39 -1.35
N PRO A 77 4.10 11.15 -0.97
CA PRO A 77 5.10 10.34 -1.66
C PRO A 77 4.56 9.44 -2.79
N GLY A 78 3.24 9.35 -3.01
CA GLY A 78 2.67 8.45 -4.01
C GLY A 78 3.05 6.99 -3.76
N ALA A 79 3.35 6.24 -4.79
CA ALA A 79 3.77 4.85 -4.67
C ALA A 79 5.17 4.68 -4.02
N LEU A 80 5.89 5.79 -3.79
CA LEU A 80 7.15 5.77 -3.04
C LEU A 80 6.94 5.81 -1.52
N ALA A 81 5.72 5.55 -1.04
CA ALA A 81 5.36 5.65 0.38
C ALA A 81 6.26 4.83 1.30
N SER A 82 6.61 3.61 0.92
CA SER A 82 7.50 2.77 1.72
C SER A 82 8.89 3.38 1.84
N HIS A 83 9.44 3.91 0.75
CA HIS A 83 10.73 4.58 0.75
C HIS A 83 10.70 5.87 1.60
N ALA A 84 9.65 6.66 1.44
CA ALA A 84 9.46 7.88 2.24
C ALA A 84 9.35 7.55 3.73
N PHE A 85 8.61 6.50 4.08
CA PHE A 85 8.49 6.07 5.47
C PHE A 85 9.84 5.65 6.07
N LYS A 86 10.63 4.91 5.34
CA LYS A 86 11.94 4.43 5.80
C LYS A 86 12.98 5.53 5.90
N THR A 87 12.78 6.63 5.19
CA THR A 87 13.72 7.76 5.17
C THR A 87 13.29 8.89 6.08
N ILE A 88 12.20 9.58 5.75
CA ILE A 88 11.73 10.73 6.53
C ILE A 88 10.69 10.37 7.58
N GLY A 89 9.96 9.27 7.42
CA GLY A 89 8.97 8.78 8.38
C GLY A 89 7.77 9.70 8.56
N ASN A 90 6.94 9.37 9.57
CA ASN A 90 5.80 10.20 9.95
C ASN A 90 6.25 11.63 10.30
N ARG A 91 7.33 11.74 11.02
CA ARG A 91 7.88 13.02 11.44
C ARG A 91 8.27 13.91 10.26
N GLY A 92 8.83 13.33 9.21
CA GLY A 92 9.20 14.06 8.01
C GLY A 92 7.99 14.59 7.24
N ILE A 93 6.94 13.79 7.12
CA ILE A 93 5.69 14.24 6.48
C ILE A 93 5.09 15.40 7.27
N LEU A 94 5.01 15.29 8.60
CA LEU A 94 4.49 16.36 9.44
C LEU A 94 5.32 17.64 9.32
N LYS A 95 6.64 17.50 9.25
CA LYS A 95 7.53 18.63 9.07
C LYS A 95 7.30 19.34 7.73
N LEU A 96 7.10 18.58 6.66
CA LEU A 96 6.79 19.14 5.35
C LEU A 96 5.44 19.85 5.31
N LEU A 97 4.49 19.42 6.14
CA LEU A 97 3.15 20.01 6.22
C LEU A 97 3.02 21.13 7.25
N ALA A 98 4.09 21.49 7.93
CA ALA A 98 4.06 22.57 8.92
C ALA A 98 3.57 23.86 8.27
N GLY A 99 2.51 24.47 8.83
CA GLY A 99 1.91 25.69 8.29
C GLY A 99 0.96 25.49 7.11
N GLU A 100 0.79 24.26 6.64
CA GLU A 100 -0.13 23.98 5.54
C GLU A 100 -1.58 23.88 6.02
N GLY A 101 -2.47 24.64 5.35
CA GLY A 101 -3.91 24.58 5.64
C GLY A 101 -4.61 23.39 5.01
N ASP A 102 -4.20 22.99 3.81
CA ASP A 102 -4.71 21.79 3.15
C ASP A 102 -3.92 20.59 3.60
N ARG A 103 -4.56 19.72 4.36
CA ARG A 103 -3.95 18.48 4.85
C ARG A 103 -4.62 17.25 4.26
N SER A 104 -5.36 17.44 3.16
CA SER A 104 -6.06 16.33 2.52
C SER A 104 -5.08 15.33 1.92
N ALA A 105 -5.42 14.07 2.04
CA ALA A 105 -4.60 12.96 1.56
C ALA A 105 -5.49 11.74 1.29
N TYR A 106 -4.94 10.78 0.56
CA TYR A 106 -5.59 9.49 0.41
C TYR A 106 -4.55 8.38 0.28
N PHE A 107 -4.91 7.20 0.76
CA PHE A 107 -4.21 5.97 0.41
C PHE A 107 -4.86 5.36 -0.81
N GLU A 108 -4.05 4.80 -1.68
CA GLU A 108 -4.54 3.97 -2.78
C GLU A 108 -3.74 2.67 -2.80
N ALA A 109 -4.46 1.55 -2.75
CA ALA A 109 -3.88 0.22 -2.88
C ALA A 109 -4.21 -0.34 -4.25
N ALA A 110 -3.25 -0.97 -4.87
CA ALA A 110 -3.43 -1.72 -6.11
C ALA A 110 -3.05 -3.17 -5.87
N VAL A 111 -3.93 -4.08 -6.28
CA VAL A 111 -3.69 -5.52 -6.22
C VAL A 111 -3.63 -6.04 -7.64
N ALA A 112 -2.51 -6.66 -7.99
CA ALA A 112 -2.34 -7.35 -9.26
C ALA A 112 -2.44 -8.85 -8.99
N TYR A 113 -3.35 -9.52 -9.70
CA TYR A 113 -3.52 -10.96 -9.64
C TYR A 113 -3.17 -11.55 -10.99
N GLY A 114 -2.30 -12.55 -10.99
CA GLY A 114 -1.83 -13.17 -12.23
C GLY A 114 -2.01 -14.67 -12.25
N LEU A 115 -2.38 -15.18 -13.43
CA LEU A 115 -2.36 -16.61 -13.76
C LEU A 115 -1.33 -16.83 -14.87
N PRO A 116 -0.42 -17.79 -14.68
CA PRO A 116 0.56 -18.08 -15.72
C PRO A 116 -0.10 -18.47 -17.04
N PRO A 117 0.53 -18.21 -18.18
CA PRO A 117 1.82 -17.51 -18.29
C PRO A 117 1.71 -15.98 -18.24
N ASP A 118 0.56 -15.37 -18.61
CA ASP A 118 0.48 -13.94 -18.88
C ASP A 118 -0.86 -13.27 -18.60
N ARG A 119 -1.79 -13.95 -17.90
CA ARG A 119 -3.09 -13.36 -17.58
C ARG A 119 -2.98 -12.54 -16.30
N VAL A 120 -3.35 -11.26 -16.37
CA VAL A 120 -3.23 -10.30 -15.26
C VAL A 120 -4.52 -9.50 -15.08
N TRP A 121 -4.94 -9.35 -13.84
CA TRP A 121 -6.05 -8.47 -13.43
C TRP A 121 -5.54 -7.47 -12.41
N ILE A 122 -6.01 -6.24 -12.52
CA ILE A 122 -5.64 -5.15 -11.59
C ILE A 122 -6.90 -4.65 -10.90
N PHE A 123 -6.81 -4.51 -9.58
CA PHE A 123 -7.88 -3.96 -8.75
C PHE A 123 -7.30 -2.83 -7.91
N THR A 124 -8.05 -1.74 -7.77
CA THR A 124 -7.63 -0.60 -6.95
C THR A 124 -8.70 -0.23 -5.94
N GLY A 125 -8.27 0.32 -4.83
CA GLY A 125 -9.15 0.87 -3.80
C GLY A 125 -8.49 2.04 -3.12
N SER A 126 -9.28 3.01 -2.69
CA SER A 126 -8.78 4.23 -2.07
C SER A 126 -9.51 4.53 -0.77
N VAL A 127 -8.77 5.11 0.18
CA VAL A 127 -9.32 5.66 1.43
C VAL A 127 -8.90 7.11 1.52
N HIS A 128 -9.86 8.02 1.50
CA HIS A 128 -9.62 9.45 1.60
C HIS A 128 -9.67 9.92 3.04
N GLY A 129 -8.90 10.94 3.35
CA GLY A 129 -8.82 11.50 4.69
C GLY A 129 -7.93 12.73 4.76
N THR A 130 -7.34 12.93 5.92
CA THR A 130 -6.44 14.06 6.19
C THR A 130 -5.24 13.60 7.01
N ILE A 131 -4.16 14.36 6.91
CA ILE A 131 -2.98 14.16 7.77
C ILE A 131 -3.17 14.96 9.06
N SER A 132 -3.06 14.29 10.21
CA SER A 132 -3.13 14.95 11.51
C SER A 132 -1.93 15.85 11.77
N GLU A 133 -2.02 16.72 12.77
CA GLU A 133 -0.89 17.58 13.16
C GLU A 133 0.14 16.84 14.00
N GLU A 134 -0.30 15.81 14.72
CA GLU A 134 0.55 14.99 15.59
C GLU A 134 0.24 13.52 15.41
N PRO A 135 1.24 12.64 15.60
CA PRO A 135 0.98 11.21 15.57
C PRO A 135 0.06 10.81 16.72
N ALA A 136 -0.82 9.82 16.48
CA ALA A 136 -1.68 9.26 17.51
C ALA A 136 -1.45 7.76 17.63
N GLY A 137 -1.33 7.29 18.89
CA GLY A 137 -1.15 5.89 19.20
C GLY A 137 0.26 5.36 18.90
N THR A 138 0.48 4.12 19.28
CA THR A 138 1.76 3.41 19.09
C THR A 138 1.60 2.12 18.30
N GLY A 139 0.36 1.75 17.97
CA GLY A 139 0.04 0.47 17.32
C GLY A 139 -0.15 0.52 15.81
N GLY A 140 0.02 1.69 15.18
CA GLY A 140 -0.17 1.83 13.76
C GLY A 140 1.00 1.32 12.94
N PHE A 141 0.73 1.00 11.67
CA PHE A 141 1.74 0.59 10.70
C PHE A 141 1.98 1.73 9.70
N GLY A 142 3.25 1.99 9.39
CA GLY A 142 3.59 3.00 8.40
C GLY A 142 3.07 4.38 8.76
N PHE A 143 2.33 5.00 7.85
CA PHE A 143 1.77 6.34 8.04
C PHE A 143 0.41 6.36 8.77
N ASP A 144 -0.12 5.22 9.20
CA ASP A 144 -1.40 5.15 9.91
C ASP A 144 -1.47 6.08 11.15
N PRO A 145 -0.40 6.26 11.94
CA PRO A 145 -0.46 7.17 13.10
C PRO A 145 -0.76 8.62 12.77
N ILE A 146 -0.60 9.06 11.53
CA ILE A 146 -0.85 10.45 11.12
C ILE A 146 -2.01 10.57 10.12
N PHE A 147 -2.64 9.47 9.71
CA PHE A 147 -3.73 9.50 8.75
C PHE A 147 -5.09 9.38 9.45
N VAL A 148 -5.95 10.36 9.20
CA VAL A 148 -7.33 10.39 9.72
C VAL A 148 -8.29 10.10 8.58
N PRO A 149 -8.88 8.89 8.52
CA PRO A 149 -9.84 8.58 7.47
C PRO A 149 -11.05 9.50 7.52
N ARG A 150 -11.66 9.76 6.37
CA ARG A 150 -12.88 10.56 6.29
C ARG A 150 -13.98 9.94 7.16
N GLY A 151 -14.68 10.79 7.93
CA GLY A 151 -15.70 10.32 8.88
C GLY A 151 -15.16 9.90 10.24
N SER A 152 -13.84 9.98 10.45
CA SER A 152 -13.18 9.71 11.73
C SER A 152 -12.56 10.98 12.28
N THR A 153 -12.39 11.05 13.61
CA THR A 153 -11.69 12.17 14.27
C THR A 153 -10.29 11.77 14.75
N ARG A 154 -9.90 10.52 14.52
CA ARG A 154 -8.62 9.97 14.99
C ARG A 154 -7.91 9.26 13.85
N PRO A 155 -6.56 9.25 13.87
CA PRO A 155 -5.81 8.38 12.99
C PRO A 155 -6.24 6.93 13.14
N SER A 156 -6.09 6.17 12.05
CA SER A 156 -6.54 4.78 12.02
C SER A 156 -5.73 3.92 12.98
N PRO A 157 -6.37 3.22 13.93
CA PRO A 157 -5.66 2.21 14.71
C PRO A 157 -5.59 0.93 13.90
N ARG A 158 -4.43 0.47 13.60
CA ARG A 158 -4.24 -0.84 13.04
C ARG A 158 -3.32 -1.68 13.89
#